data_451110559be68527e0b676fd1832d247
#
_entry.id   451110559be68527e0b676fd1832d247
#
_cell.length_a   1.000
_cell.length_b   1.000
_cell.length_c   1.000
_cell.angle_alpha   90.00
_cell.angle_beta   90.00
_cell.angle_gamma   90.00
#
_symmetry.space_group_name_H-M   'P 1'
#
loop_
_entity.id
_entity.type
_entity.pdbx_description
1 polymer ?
#
loop_
_entity_poly.entity_id
_entity_poly.type
_entity_poly.pdbx_seq_one_letter_code
_entity_poly.pdbx_strand_id
1 'polypeptide(L)'
;MRKLILAFGIICSGAVFAGEPITMQRPVPYAENSAVASKIQNECKIPEQLADFLKKAAEDKGMTVNFTDSAVDTSKGRVLKLEILDAMSMGNAFMGHAKSTIVRGELFENGKRVGGFMARRNSMGGMWGAYKSSCSVLARTAKTLSSDIAAWLEKPSNDAKLGDL
;
A
#
# COMPACT_ATOMS: atom_id res chain seq x y z
N MET A 1 48.80 40.69 -26.57
CA MET A 1 48.20 40.47 -25.22
C MET A 1 46.87 39.72 -25.42
N ARG A 2 46.90 38.35 -25.31
CA ARG A 2 45.70 37.49 -25.48
C ARG A 2 45.07 37.25 -24.10
N LYS A 3 43.85 37.75 -23.87
CA LYS A 3 43.12 37.48 -22.64
C LYS A 3 42.43 36.13 -22.75
N LEU A 4 42.82 35.19 -21.90
CA LEU A 4 42.24 33.87 -21.74
C LEU A 4 41.04 34.03 -20.77
N ILE A 5 39.82 33.85 -21.25
CA ILE A 5 38.60 33.81 -20.42
C ILE A 5 38.37 32.37 -20.03
N LEU A 6 38.61 32.03 -18.75
CA LEU A 6 38.23 30.77 -18.14
C LEU A 6 36.72 30.82 -17.80
N ALA A 7 35.93 30.05 -18.55
CA ALA A 7 34.53 29.82 -18.20
C ALA A 7 34.44 28.76 -17.09
N PHE A 8 34.02 29.20 -15.89
CA PHE A 8 33.76 28.32 -14.73
C PHE A 8 32.36 27.78 -14.87
N GLY A 9 32.26 26.49 -15.30
CA GLY A 9 30.97 25.77 -15.38
C GLY A 9 30.51 25.40 -13.98
N ILE A 10 29.41 26.00 -13.51
CA ILE A 10 28.73 25.61 -12.27
C ILE A 10 27.96 24.32 -12.55
N ILE A 11 28.46 23.18 -12.07
CA ILE A 11 27.73 21.92 -12.05
C ILE A 11 26.74 21.99 -10.90
N CYS A 12 25.47 22.29 -11.22
CA CYS A 12 24.37 22.23 -10.26
C CYS A 12 24.04 20.76 -9.99
N SER A 13 24.66 20.15 -8.97
CA SER A 13 24.30 18.83 -8.47
C SER A 13 22.94 18.95 -7.80
N GLY A 14 21.87 18.58 -8.51
CA GLY A 14 20.54 18.44 -7.95
C GLY A 14 20.57 17.36 -6.87
N ALA A 15 20.53 17.74 -5.61
CA ALA A 15 20.29 16.80 -4.52
C ALA A 15 18.88 16.23 -4.71
N VAL A 16 18.78 14.97 -5.08
CA VAL A 16 17.53 14.20 -5.00
C VAL A 16 17.24 14.08 -3.51
N PHE A 17 16.32 14.88 -3.00
CA PHE A 17 15.77 14.70 -1.66
C PHE A 17 14.95 13.40 -1.69
N ALA A 18 15.57 12.29 -1.35
CA ALA A 18 14.84 11.10 -0.96
C ALA A 18 14.04 11.49 0.29
N GLY A 19 12.71 11.45 0.20
CA GLY A 19 11.85 11.76 1.33
C GLY A 19 12.14 10.82 2.51
N GLU A 20 11.74 11.23 3.72
CA GLU A 20 11.91 10.41 4.93
C GLU A 20 11.32 9.01 4.72
N PRO A 21 12.03 7.92 5.09
CA PRO A 21 11.53 6.57 4.93
C PRO A 21 10.21 6.36 5.67
N ILE A 22 9.27 5.67 5.04
CA ILE A 22 7.99 5.30 5.64
C ILE A 22 8.16 3.98 6.38
N THR A 23 7.88 3.98 7.69
CA THR A 23 7.83 2.74 8.47
C THR A 23 6.42 2.17 8.50
N MET A 24 6.27 0.87 8.25
CA MET A 24 4.99 0.18 8.36
C MET A 24 5.16 -1.23 8.93
N GLN A 25 4.07 -1.77 9.48
CA GLN A 25 4.08 -3.14 10.00
C GLN A 25 3.99 -4.17 8.87
N ARG A 26 4.78 -5.24 8.98
CA ARG A 26 4.70 -6.45 8.16
C ARG A 26 4.73 -7.69 9.08
N PRO A 27 3.73 -8.58 9.00
CA PRO A 27 2.53 -8.52 8.15
C PRO A 27 1.59 -7.36 8.53
N VAL A 28 0.78 -6.87 7.56
CA VAL A 28 -0.28 -5.89 7.85
C VAL A 28 -1.33 -6.55 8.73
N PRO A 29 -1.66 -6.02 9.91
CA PRO A 29 -2.61 -6.67 10.81
C PRO A 29 -4.03 -6.65 10.25
N TYR A 30 -4.81 -7.66 10.63
CA TYR A 30 -6.26 -7.57 10.55
C TYR A 30 -6.77 -6.63 11.64
N ALA A 31 -7.79 -5.83 11.32
CA ALA A 31 -8.45 -5.02 12.33
C ALA A 31 -9.10 -5.92 13.39
N GLU A 32 -9.21 -5.45 14.62
CA GLU A 32 -9.78 -6.20 15.74
C GLU A 32 -11.20 -6.70 15.46
N ASN A 33 -11.98 -5.91 14.72
CA ASN A 33 -13.35 -6.23 14.27
C ASN A 33 -13.39 -6.64 12.78
N SER A 34 -12.31 -7.20 12.25
CA SER A 34 -12.23 -7.62 10.85
C SER A 34 -13.28 -8.69 10.51
N ALA A 35 -13.94 -8.53 9.36
CA ALA A 35 -14.92 -9.48 8.85
C ALA A 35 -14.32 -10.62 8.02
N VAL A 36 -13.01 -10.77 8.00
CA VAL A 36 -12.31 -11.80 7.21
C VAL A 36 -12.56 -13.18 7.79
N ALA A 37 -13.11 -14.07 6.96
CA ALA A 37 -13.36 -15.45 7.37
C ALA A 37 -12.03 -16.17 7.75
N SER A 38 -12.06 -16.97 8.82
CA SER A 38 -10.87 -17.72 9.32
C SER A 38 -10.19 -18.56 8.23
N LYS A 39 -10.96 -19.14 7.31
CA LYS A 39 -10.41 -19.88 6.17
C LYS A 39 -9.52 -19.00 5.30
N ILE A 40 -9.93 -17.77 5.00
CA ILE A 40 -9.13 -16.82 4.21
C ILE A 40 -7.88 -16.40 4.99
N GLN A 41 -8.01 -16.14 6.29
CA GLN A 41 -6.86 -15.77 7.14
C GLN A 41 -5.80 -16.88 7.18
N ASN A 42 -6.23 -18.15 7.25
CA ASN A 42 -5.32 -19.29 7.36
C ASN A 42 -4.71 -19.73 6.02
N GLU A 43 -5.46 -19.60 4.91
CA GLU A 43 -5.04 -20.12 3.61
C GLU A 43 -4.39 -19.07 2.72
N CYS A 44 -4.73 -17.79 2.89
CA CYS A 44 -4.26 -16.71 2.00
C CYS A 44 -3.30 -15.76 2.74
N LYS A 45 -2.12 -15.60 2.21
CA LYS A 45 -1.08 -14.69 2.77
C LYS A 45 -1.33 -13.22 2.40
N ILE A 46 -2.56 -12.72 2.60
CA ILE A 46 -2.93 -11.34 2.25
C ILE A 46 -2.14 -10.31 3.06
N PRO A 47 -1.93 -10.47 4.39
CA PRO A 47 -1.16 -9.55 5.21
C PRO A 47 0.25 -9.28 4.71
N GLU A 48 0.98 -10.34 4.38
CA GLU A 48 2.35 -10.26 3.87
C GLU A 48 2.37 -9.70 2.45
N GLN A 49 1.47 -10.20 1.58
CA GLN A 49 1.39 -9.78 0.19
C GLN A 49 1.04 -8.29 0.05
N LEU A 50 0.12 -7.79 0.86
CA LEU A 50 -0.25 -6.37 0.86
C LEU A 50 0.96 -5.49 1.23
N ALA A 51 1.71 -5.88 2.27
CA ALA A 51 2.92 -5.17 2.68
C ALA A 51 3.98 -5.17 1.55
N ASP A 52 4.27 -6.34 0.98
CA ASP A 52 5.29 -6.49 -0.05
C ASP A 52 4.93 -5.74 -1.35
N PHE A 53 3.66 -5.82 -1.77
CA PHE A 53 3.19 -5.07 -2.94
C PHE A 53 3.21 -3.56 -2.71
N LEU A 54 2.86 -3.10 -1.49
CA LEU A 54 2.90 -1.68 -1.17
C LEU A 54 4.33 -1.15 -1.14
N LYS A 55 5.25 -1.89 -0.51
CA LYS A 55 6.67 -1.53 -0.53
C LYS A 55 7.15 -1.36 -1.98
N LYS A 56 6.90 -2.36 -2.83
CA LYS A 56 7.29 -2.28 -4.25
C LYS A 56 6.64 -1.10 -4.96
N ALA A 57 5.34 -0.88 -4.80
CA ALA A 57 4.63 0.22 -5.46
C ALA A 57 5.11 1.60 -4.99
N ALA A 58 5.50 1.74 -3.72
CA ALA A 58 6.08 2.96 -3.17
C ALA A 58 7.52 3.18 -3.68
N GLU A 59 8.33 2.11 -3.74
CA GLU A 59 9.70 2.17 -4.30
C GLU A 59 9.69 2.53 -5.79
N ASP A 60 8.75 2.00 -6.57
CA ASP A 60 8.54 2.36 -7.99
C ASP A 60 8.22 3.86 -8.17
N LYS A 61 7.80 4.56 -7.10
CA LYS A 61 7.56 6.01 -7.02
C LYS A 61 8.67 6.80 -6.31
N GLY A 62 9.80 6.17 -6.02
CA GLY A 62 10.96 6.80 -5.37
C GLY A 62 10.83 6.97 -3.85
N MET A 63 9.83 6.36 -3.22
CA MET A 63 9.69 6.35 -1.76
C MET A 63 10.39 5.14 -1.15
N THR A 64 10.98 5.30 0.03
CA THR A 64 11.59 4.19 0.78
C THR A 64 10.61 3.67 1.82
N VAL A 65 10.44 2.35 1.91
CA VAL A 65 9.57 1.70 2.91
C VAL A 65 10.38 0.72 3.75
N ASN A 66 10.34 0.89 5.08
CA ASN A 66 10.92 0.02 6.07
C ASN A 66 9.83 -0.79 6.78
N PHE A 67 10.12 -2.06 7.07
CA PHE A 67 9.21 -2.93 7.80
C PHE A 67 9.59 -3.05 9.28
N THR A 68 8.57 -3.21 10.13
CA THR A 68 8.69 -3.67 11.51
C THR A 68 7.75 -4.86 11.74
N ASP A 69 8.16 -5.80 12.57
CA ASP A 69 7.34 -6.99 12.91
C ASP A 69 6.32 -6.70 14.02
N SER A 70 6.48 -5.59 14.73
CA SER A 70 5.59 -5.15 15.80
C SER A 70 4.70 -3.99 15.39
N ALA A 71 3.71 -3.68 16.23
CA ALA A 71 2.89 -2.48 16.05
C ALA A 71 3.77 -1.23 15.89
N VAL A 72 3.41 -0.40 14.92
CA VAL A 72 4.19 0.81 14.61
C VAL A 72 4.08 1.87 15.71
N ASP A 73 5.21 2.46 16.06
CA ASP A 73 5.26 3.64 16.93
C ASP A 73 5.05 4.91 16.06
N THR A 74 3.88 5.51 16.19
CA THR A 74 3.52 6.71 15.41
C THR A 74 4.14 8.00 15.94
N SER A 75 4.84 7.97 17.07
CA SER A 75 5.39 9.17 17.71
C SER A 75 6.62 9.76 17.02
N LYS A 76 7.31 8.98 16.18
CA LYS A 76 8.58 9.35 15.55
C LYS A 76 8.62 8.95 14.08
N GLY A 77 9.20 9.83 13.26
CA GLY A 77 9.41 9.60 11.83
C GLY A 77 8.11 9.58 11.04
N ARG A 78 8.20 9.09 9.82
CA ARG A 78 7.06 8.94 8.91
C ARG A 78 6.53 7.52 8.98
N VAL A 79 5.30 7.34 9.47
CA VAL A 79 4.73 6.04 9.81
C VAL A 79 3.39 5.83 9.13
N LEU A 80 3.26 4.73 8.39
CA LEU A 80 1.99 4.29 7.81
C LEU A 80 1.40 3.17 8.67
N LYS A 81 0.32 3.46 9.39
CA LYS A 81 -0.50 2.47 10.09
C LYS A 81 -1.55 1.93 9.13
N LEU A 82 -1.53 0.62 8.86
CA LEU A 82 -2.48 -0.08 7.99
C LEU A 82 -3.20 -1.17 8.76
N GLU A 83 -4.47 -1.40 8.40
CA GLU A 83 -5.29 -2.49 8.92
C GLU A 83 -6.17 -3.06 7.81
N ILE A 84 -6.27 -4.39 7.74
CA ILE A 84 -7.20 -5.09 6.85
C ILE A 84 -8.55 -5.20 7.56
N LEU A 85 -9.57 -4.53 7.02
CA LEU A 85 -10.92 -4.55 7.58
C LEU A 85 -11.71 -5.75 7.08
N ASP A 86 -11.53 -6.08 5.79
CA ASP A 86 -12.24 -7.19 5.16
C ASP A 86 -11.45 -7.76 3.98
N ALA A 87 -11.59 -9.06 3.78
CA ALA A 87 -11.12 -9.77 2.60
C ALA A 87 -12.18 -10.85 2.26
N MET A 88 -13.08 -10.51 1.37
CA MET A 88 -14.26 -11.29 1.06
C MET A 88 -14.06 -12.14 -0.19
N SER A 89 -14.48 -13.40 -0.10
CA SER A 89 -14.52 -14.32 -1.22
C SER A 89 -15.93 -14.90 -1.33
N MET A 90 -16.77 -14.31 -2.18
CA MET A 90 -18.13 -14.77 -2.43
C MET A 90 -18.25 -15.39 -3.82
N GLY A 91 -19.29 -16.23 -4.00
CA GLY A 91 -19.66 -16.82 -5.27
C GLY A 91 -19.39 -18.32 -5.36
N ASN A 92 -19.97 -18.93 -6.38
CA ASN A 92 -19.79 -20.32 -6.77
C ASN A 92 -19.44 -20.39 -8.27
N ALA A 93 -19.18 -21.58 -8.79
CA ALA A 93 -18.79 -21.80 -10.17
C ALA A 93 -19.81 -21.30 -11.21
N PHE A 94 -21.08 -21.12 -10.82
CA PHE A 94 -22.15 -20.65 -11.71
C PHE A 94 -22.40 -19.15 -11.66
N MET A 95 -22.18 -18.50 -10.49
CA MET A 95 -22.50 -17.09 -10.26
C MET A 95 -21.29 -16.15 -10.37
N GLY A 96 -20.11 -16.70 -10.70
CA GLY A 96 -18.87 -15.95 -10.66
C GLY A 96 -18.28 -15.79 -9.25
N HIS A 97 -17.04 -15.35 -9.18
CA HIS A 97 -16.27 -15.28 -7.93
C HIS A 97 -15.94 -13.82 -7.59
N ALA A 98 -16.91 -13.10 -7.03
CA ALA A 98 -16.63 -11.75 -6.51
C ALA A 98 -15.68 -11.85 -5.31
N LYS A 99 -14.57 -11.15 -5.40
CA LYS A 99 -13.59 -10.96 -4.33
C LYS A 99 -13.44 -9.49 -4.04
N SER A 100 -13.34 -9.12 -2.78
CA SER A 100 -13.03 -7.75 -2.39
C SER A 100 -12.04 -7.74 -1.24
N THR A 101 -11.23 -6.67 -1.19
CA THR A 101 -10.38 -6.37 -0.04
C THR A 101 -10.59 -4.93 0.35
N ILE A 102 -10.76 -4.71 1.65
CA ILE A 102 -10.95 -3.37 2.24
C ILE A 102 -9.85 -3.17 3.27
N VAL A 103 -9.16 -2.04 3.14
CA VAL A 103 -8.12 -1.62 4.08
C VAL A 103 -8.35 -0.20 4.55
N ARG A 104 -7.92 0.09 5.76
CA ARG A 104 -7.84 1.44 6.34
C ARG A 104 -6.38 1.77 6.56
N GLY A 105 -6.00 3.02 6.29
CA GLY A 105 -4.66 3.51 6.56
C GLY A 105 -4.65 4.90 7.11
N GLU A 106 -3.66 5.18 7.94
CA GLU A 106 -3.36 6.50 8.49
C GLU A 106 -1.86 6.76 8.41
N LEU A 107 -1.51 7.94 7.92
CA LEU A 107 -0.11 8.41 7.84
C LEU A 107 0.15 9.40 8.97
N PHE A 108 1.23 9.15 9.68
CA PHE A 108 1.72 10.01 10.76
C PHE A 108 3.11 10.55 10.40
N GLU A 109 3.38 11.77 10.80
CA GLU A 109 4.70 12.40 10.75
C GLU A 109 5.01 12.99 12.13
N ASN A 110 5.99 12.38 12.82
CA ASN A 110 6.42 12.77 14.16
C ASN A 110 5.25 12.95 15.17
N GLY A 111 4.37 11.96 15.23
CA GLY A 111 3.22 11.94 16.13
C GLY A 111 1.96 12.63 15.62
N LYS A 112 2.07 13.42 14.55
CA LYS A 112 0.92 14.12 13.95
C LYS A 112 0.33 13.32 12.81
N ARG A 113 -0.98 13.03 12.86
CA ARG A 113 -1.71 12.46 11.73
C ARG A 113 -1.78 13.48 10.59
N VAL A 114 -1.21 13.15 9.43
CA VAL A 114 -1.16 14.01 8.25
C VAL A 114 -2.12 13.58 7.15
N GLY A 115 -2.68 12.38 7.25
CA GLY A 115 -3.69 11.89 6.33
C GLY A 115 -4.29 10.57 6.76
N GLY A 116 -5.39 10.19 6.11
CA GLY A 116 -6.02 8.90 6.30
C GLY A 116 -6.94 8.55 5.15
N PHE A 117 -7.11 7.25 4.93
CA PHE A 117 -7.93 6.75 3.84
C PHE A 117 -8.68 5.48 4.24
N MET A 118 -9.73 5.20 3.48
CA MET A 118 -10.32 3.89 3.30
C MET A 118 -10.14 3.49 1.84
N ALA A 119 -9.73 2.26 1.58
CA ALA A 119 -9.48 1.77 0.25
C ALA A 119 -10.20 0.43 0.03
N ARG A 120 -10.81 0.25 -1.14
CA ARG A 120 -11.48 -0.98 -1.55
C ARG A 120 -11.08 -1.33 -2.97
N ARG A 121 -10.84 -2.62 -3.20
CA ARG A 121 -10.76 -3.16 -4.56
C ARG A 121 -11.56 -4.44 -4.68
N ASN A 122 -12.32 -4.50 -5.77
CA ASN A 122 -13.13 -5.63 -6.16
C ASN A 122 -12.48 -6.35 -7.35
N SER A 123 -12.68 -7.66 -7.44
CA SER A 123 -12.25 -8.45 -8.59
C SER A 123 -13.24 -9.59 -8.84
N MET A 124 -13.63 -9.77 -10.09
CA MET A 124 -14.40 -10.93 -10.55
C MET A 124 -13.50 -12.06 -11.06
N GLY A 125 -12.18 -11.97 -10.83
CA GLY A 125 -11.20 -12.97 -11.28
C GLY A 125 -10.77 -12.83 -12.74
N GLY A 126 -11.46 -12.04 -13.55
CA GLY A 126 -11.22 -11.85 -14.98
C GLY A 126 -11.46 -13.12 -15.81
N MET A 127 -10.95 -13.14 -17.06
CA MET A 127 -11.04 -14.32 -17.93
C MET A 127 -10.46 -15.55 -17.22
N TRP A 128 -11.18 -16.67 -17.22
CA TRP A 128 -10.85 -17.90 -16.47
C TRP A 128 -10.90 -17.76 -14.94
N GLY A 129 -11.66 -16.76 -14.42
CA GLY A 129 -11.79 -16.51 -12.97
C GLY A 129 -12.28 -17.75 -12.20
N ALA A 130 -13.15 -18.57 -12.80
CA ALA A 130 -13.68 -19.80 -12.21
C ALA A 130 -12.61 -20.84 -11.87
N TYR A 131 -11.47 -20.81 -12.57
CA TYR A 131 -10.36 -21.75 -12.37
C TYR A 131 -9.24 -21.19 -11.45
N LYS A 132 -9.36 -19.94 -11.00
CA LYS A 132 -8.37 -19.32 -10.13
C LYS A 132 -8.76 -19.52 -8.67
N SER A 133 -7.76 -19.81 -7.83
CA SER A 133 -7.97 -19.89 -6.39
C SER A 133 -8.42 -18.55 -5.81
N SER A 134 -9.21 -18.57 -4.76
CA SER A 134 -9.63 -17.36 -4.03
C SER A 134 -8.44 -16.51 -3.61
N CYS A 135 -7.38 -17.13 -3.11
CA CYS A 135 -6.16 -16.42 -2.68
C CYS A 135 -5.46 -15.72 -3.84
N SER A 136 -5.42 -16.30 -5.05
CA SER A 136 -4.78 -15.66 -6.20
C SER A 136 -5.56 -14.43 -6.71
N VAL A 137 -6.88 -14.44 -6.57
CA VAL A 137 -7.72 -13.28 -6.93
C VAL A 137 -7.64 -12.20 -5.86
N LEU A 138 -7.65 -12.57 -4.57
CA LEU A 138 -7.42 -11.64 -3.46
C LEU A 138 -6.02 -11.00 -3.51
N ALA A 139 -4.99 -11.75 -3.90
CA ALA A 139 -3.66 -11.18 -4.13
C ALA A 139 -3.66 -10.06 -5.20
N ARG A 140 -4.51 -10.16 -6.23
CA ARG A 140 -4.66 -9.09 -7.23
C ARG A 140 -5.32 -7.86 -6.65
N THR A 141 -6.37 -8.01 -5.82
CA THR A 141 -6.99 -6.87 -5.15
C THR A 141 -5.97 -6.18 -4.23
N ALA A 142 -5.19 -6.94 -3.46
CA ALA A 142 -4.12 -6.41 -2.63
C ALA A 142 -3.06 -5.65 -3.46
N LYS A 143 -2.64 -6.19 -4.61
CA LYS A 143 -1.69 -5.53 -5.50
C LYS A 143 -2.21 -4.21 -6.04
N THR A 144 -3.48 -4.17 -6.47
CA THR A 144 -4.08 -2.92 -7.00
C THR A 144 -4.26 -1.90 -5.88
N LEU A 145 -4.72 -2.33 -4.68
CA LEU A 145 -4.79 -1.47 -3.49
C LEU A 145 -3.44 -0.84 -3.17
N SER A 146 -2.37 -1.63 -3.24
CA SER A 146 -1.01 -1.15 -2.99
C SER A 146 -0.60 -0.02 -3.95
N SER A 147 -0.99 -0.11 -5.22
CA SER A 147 -0.74 0.95 -6.20
C SER A 147 -1.55 2.22 -5.89
N ASP A 148 -2.81 2.07 -5.48
CA ASP A 148 -3.66 3.20 -5.09
C ASP A 148 -3.12 3.91 -3.84
N ILE A 149 -2.70 3.12 -2.83
CA ILE A 149 -2.12 3.64 -1.59
C ILE A 149 -0.79 4.34 -1.88
N ALA A 150 0.07 3.76 -2.72
CA ALA A 150 1.33 4.39 -3.11
C ALA A 150 1.11 5.72 -3.84
N ALA A 151 0.07 5.82 -4.68
CA ALA A 151 -0.31 7.08 -5.32
C ALA A 151 -0.81 8.12 -4.29
N TRP A 152 -1.61 7.69 -3.31
CA TRP A 152 -2.06 8.57 -2.23
C TRP A 152 -0.91 9.06 -1.35
N LEU A 153 0.12 8.23 -1.10
CA LEU A 153 1.30 8.61 -0.30
C LEU A 153 2.12 9.76 -0.92
N GLU A 154 2.00 10.02 -2.23
CA GLU A 154 2.63 11.18 -2.88
C GLU A 154 1.96 12.50 -2.48
N LYS A 155 0.65 12.46 -2.22
CA LYS A 155 -0.13 13.63 -1.79
C LYS A 155 -1.20 13.21 -0.77
N PRO A 156 -0.82 12.96 0.48
CA PRO A 156 -1.74 12.52 1.51
C PRO A 156 -2.86 13.53 1.76
N SER A 157 -4.07 13.00 2.02
CA SER A 157 -5.23 13.80 2.40
C SER A 157 -6.05 13.07 3.46
N ASN A 158 -6.88 13.80 4.22
CA ASN A 158 -7.79 13.20 5.18
C ASN A 158 -9.01 12.62 4.47
N ASP A 159 -9.54 11.54 5.05
CA ASP A 159 -10.80 10.89 4.66
C ASP A 159 -10.85 10.51 3.16
N ALA A 160 -9.68 10.18 2.59
CA ALA A 160 -9.58 9.79 1.20
C ALA A 160 -10.30 8.45 0.96
N LYS A 161 -11.00 8.37 -0.17
CA LYS A 161 -11.60 7.14 -0.66
C LYS A 161 -10.81 6.67 -1.87
N LEU A 162 -10.24 5.47 -1.76
CA LEU A 162 -9.37 4.93 -2.81
C LEU A 162 -10.00 3.72 -3.46
N GLY A 163 -9.80 3.61 -4.76
CA GLY A 163 -10.23 2.46 -5.53
C GLY A 163 -11.73 2.47 -5.85
N ASP A 164 -12.44 1.42 -5.41
CA ASP A 164 -13.85 1.17 -5.74
C ASP A 164 -14.81 1.58 -4.58
N LEU A 165 -14.45 2.61 -3.82
CA LEU A 165 -15.25 3.20 -2.74
C LEU A 165 -16.14 4.33 -3.22
#